data_2df1f7a1a0c57606291179bb66f2231a
#
_entry.id   2df1f7a1a0c57606291179bb66f2231a
#
_cell.length_a   1.000
_cell.length_b   1.000
_cell.length_c   1.000
_cell.angle_alpha   90.00
_cell.angle_beta   90.00
_cell.angle_gamma   90.00
#
_symmetry.space_group_name_H-M   'P 1'
#
loop_
_entity.id
_entity.type
_entity.pdbx_description
1 polymer ?
#
loop_
_entity_poly.entity_id
_entity_poly.type
_entity_poly.pdbx_seq_one_letter_code
_entity_poly.pdbx_strand_id
1 'polypeptide(L)'
;EEMTLTMMFFFLGLILVSLVQFHVASSSKLSDQYIEIDFDQLQKGQQVSTAITENPRRYIQSCDEAHTSGVYELRLSTKSVPFTAYCDVESLYGKWLVFQQRVDGSVDFNRSWVQYRDGFGAVGESTEFWLGLEKLYQVTLSGSFELAIELKNETGWYGFARYKEFAIFGEAYQYKLSRLGSYSGSIGNKLDNQMGEFRTYDRYINGCDTQFSGGWWFYYCQYWCFLNGPYSANDETGKGIYWSEWTNAASFSRMMIRHKREG
;
A
#
# COMPACT_ATOMS: atom_id res chain seq x y z
N GLU A 1 -7.18 -29.23 -7.55
CA GLU A 1 -8.07 -29.71 -8.65
C GLU A 1 -7.32 -29.54 -9.95
N GLU A 2 -6.97 -30.65 -10.58
CA GLU A 2 -6.30 -30.67 -11.89
C GLU A 2 -7.35 -30.49 -12.99
N MET A 3 -7.26 -29.43 -13.77
CA MET A 3 -8.05 -29.26 -14.99
C MET A 3 -7.30 -29.85 -16.19
N THR A 4 -7.89 -30.84 -16.82
CA THR A 4 -7.37 -31.43 -18.07
C THR A 4 -8.07 -30.76 -19.25
N LEU A 5 -7.33 -30.00 -20.07
CA LEU A 5 -7.85 -29.40 -21.28
C LEU A 5 -7.47 -30.28 -22.48
N THR A 6 -8.49 -30.86 -23.14
CA THR A 6 -8.32 -31.68 -24.33
C THR A 6 -8.66 -30.85 -25.56
N MET A 7 -7.68 -30.55 -26.42
CA MET A 7 -7.91 -29.95 -27.73
C MET A 7 -7.92 -31.01 -28.82
N MET A 8 -9.04 -31.13 -29.55
CA MET A 8 -9.17 -31.97 -30.75
C MET A 8 -8.98 -31.10 -31.99
N PHE A 9 -8.03 -31.48 -32.86
CA PHE A 9 -7.88 -30.91 -34.18
C PHE A 9 -8.46 -31.86 -35.25
N PHE A 10 -9.39 -31.35 -36.06
CA PHE A 10 -9.88 -32.06 -37.25
C PHE A 10 -9.15 -31.53 -38.50
N PHE A 11 -8.45 -32.41 -39.22
CA PHE A 11 -8.02 -32.15 -40.57
C PHE A 11 -8.80 -33.03 -41.57
N LEU A 12 -9.28 -32.43 -42.63
CA LEU A 12 -9.94 -33.13 -43.73
C LEU A 12 -8.93 -34.01 -44.48
N GLY A 13 -9.08 -35.34 -44.28
CA GLY A 13 -8.56 -36.28 -45.25
C GLY A 13 -7.63 -37.38 -44.75
N LEU A 14 -7.14 -37.45 -43.54
CA LEU A 14 -6.49 -38.65 -42.95
C LEU A 14 -6.44 -38.56 -41.45
N ILE A 15 -7.00 -39.55 -40.77
CA ILE A 15 -7.13 -39.57 -39.29
C ILE A 15 -5.77 -39.90 -38.68
N LEU A 16 -5.10 -38.86 -38.17
CA LEU A 16 -4.07 -39.03 -37.15
C LEU A 16 -4.55 -38.27 -35.90
N VAL A 17 -5.15 -38.97 -34.96
CA VAL A 17 -5.53 -38.43 -33.63
C VAL A 17 -4.27 -38.42 -32.80
N SER A 18 -3.63 -37.25 -32.66
CA SER A 18 -2.57 -37.05 -31.67
C SER A 18 -3.23 -36.45 -30.42
N LEU A 19 -3.44 -37.28 -29.38
CA LEU A 19 -3.80 -36.80 -28.05
C LEU A 19 -2.56 -36.17 -27.42
N VAL A 20 -2.53 -34.84 -27.37
CA VAL A 20 -1.53 -34.12 -26.58
C VAL A 20 -2.17 -33.80 -25.23
N GLN A 21 -1.76 -34.49 -24.19
CA GLN A 21 -2.16 -34.20 -22.82
C GLN A 21 -1.21 -33.14 -22.23
N PHE A 22 -1.76 -31.99 -21.90
CA PHE A 22 -1.06 -30.99 -21.10
C PHE A 22 -1.49 -31.12 -19.65
N HIS A 23 -0.54 -31.36 -18.75
CA HIS A 23 -0.76 -31.22 -17.32
C HIS A 23 -0.42 -29.78 -16.92
N VAL A 24 -1.44 -29.02 -16.54
CA VAL A 24 -1.25 -27.68 -15.98
C VAL A 24 -1.40 -27.78 -14.47
N ALA A 25 -0.30 -27.64 -13.75
CA ALA A 25 -0.35 -27.50 -12.30
C ALA A 25 -0.99 -26.15 -11.94
N SER A 26 -2.12 -26.17 -11.23
CA SER A 26 -2.82 -25.00 -10.78
C SER A 26 -2.00 -24.28 -9.68
N SER A 27 -1.39 -23.17 -10.03
CA SER A 27 -0.91 -22.18 -9.08
C SER A 27 -1.66 -20.87 -9.33
N SER A 28 -2.11 -20.22 -8.27
CA SER A 28 -2.98 -19.05 -8.24
C SER A 28 -2.31 -17.73 -8.76
N LYS A 29 -1.46 -17.81 -9.78
CA LYS A 29 -0.75 -16.67 -10.40
C LYS A 29 -0.71 -16.77 -11.93
N LEU A 30 -1.85 -17.05 -12.57
CA LEU A 30 -1.92 -17.28 -14.02
C LEU A 30 -2.38 -16.04 -14.85
N SER A 31 -2.35 -14.82 -14.31
CA SER A 31 -2.89 -13.66 -15.03
C SER A 31 -1.94 -13.01 -16.06
N ASP A 32 -0.65 -13.36 -16.08
CA ASP A 32 0.33 -12.66 -16.90
C ASP A 32 1.19 -13.57 -17.79
N GLN A 33 0.74 -14.79 -18.10
CA GLN A 33 1.45 -15.71 -18.99
C GLN A 33 0.81 -15.74 -20.38
N TYR A 34 1.52 -15.27 -21.39
CA TYR A 34 1.18 -15.48 -22.79
C TYR A 34 1.99 -16.66 -23.35
N ILE A 35 1.30 -17.61 -23.97
CA ILE A 35 1.94 -18.71 -24.72
C ILE A 35 1.94 -18.30 -26.18
N GLU A 36 3.10 -17.95 -26.70
CA GLU A 36 3.29 -17.72 -28.14
C GLU A 36 3.58 -19.08 -28.80
N ILE A 37 2.62 -19.55 -29.61
CA ILE A 37 2.74 -20.82 -30.34
C ILE A 37 3.14 -20.50 -31.78
N ASP A 38 4.37 -20.88 -32.16
CA ASP A 38 4.83 -20.83 -33.55
C ASP A 38 4.24 -22.01 -34.31
N PHE A 39 3.19 -21.74 -35.09
CA PHE A 39 2.46 -22.72 -35.87
C PHE A 39 3.33 -23.34 -37.03
N ASP A 40 4.35 -22.64 -37.53
CA ASP A 40 5.22 -23.14 -38.59
C ASP A 40 6.16 -24.23 -38.06
N GLN A 41 6.48 -24.25 -36.79
CA GLN A 41 7.28 -25.29 -36.11
C GLN A 41 6.51 -26.57 -35.89
N LEU A 42 5.19 -26.47 -35.65
CA LEU A 42 4.32 -27.65 -35.44
C LEU A 42 4.21 -28.55 -36.68
N GLN A 43 4.31 -27.99 -37.87
CA GLN A 43 4.26 -28.77 -39.12
C GLN A 43 5.54 -29.58 -39.40
N LYS A 44 6.65 -29.26 -38.73
CA LYS A 44 7.96 -29.92 -38.95
C LYS A 44 8.26 -31.03 -37.95
N GLY A 45 7.33 -31.37 -37.03
CA GLY A 45 7.51 -32.45 -36.05
C GLY A 45 8.66 -32.21 -35.05
N GLN A 46 9.11 -30.96 -34.91
CA GLN A 46 10.12 -30.60 -33.92
C GLN A 46 9.45 -30.30 -32.57
N GLN A 47 10.12 -30.67 -31.49
CA GLN A 47 9.66 -30.28 -30.15
C GLN A 47 9.63 -28.76 -30.03
N VAL A 48 8.44 -28.20 -29.82
CA VAL A 48 8.28 -26.77 -29.54
C VAL A 48 8.80 -26.53 -28.11
N SER A 49 9.95 -25.91 -28.01
CA SER A 49 10.42 -25.35 -26.78
C SER A 49 9.55 -24.12 -26.49
N THR A 50 8.58 -24.25 -25.58
CA THR A 50 7.84 -23.10 -25.06
C THR A 50 8.80 -22.28 -24.21
N ALA A 51 9.46 -21.30 -24.82
CA ALA A 51 10.08 -20.25 -24.03
C ALA A 51 8.96 -19.43 -23.41
N ILE A 52 8.71 -19.62 -22.12
CA ILE A 52 7.89 -18.71 -21.33
C ILE A 52 8.70 -17.41 -21.27
N THR A 53 8.46 -16.49 -22.20
CA THR A 53 8.93 -15.13 -22.05
C THR A 53 8.09 -14.49 -20.97
N GLU A 54 8.56 -14.57 -19.71
CA GLU A 54 8.07 -13.67 -18.69
C GLU A 54 8.29 -12.24 -19.20
N ASN A 55 7.20 -11.55 -19.50
CA ASN A 55 7.28 -10.12 -19.73
C ASN A 55 7.94 -9.53 -18.46
N PRO A 56 9.12 -8.93 -18.54
CA PRO A 56 9.81 -8.49 -17.33
C PRO A 56 8.88 -7.51 -16.64
N ARG A 57 8.31 -7.90 -15.49
CA ARG A 57 7.49 -7.02 -14.68
C ARG A 57 8.30 -5.74 -14.50
N ARG A 58 7.78 -4.65 -15.02
CA ARG A 58 8.44 -3.37 -14.92
C ARG A 58 8.24 -2.85 -13.50
N TYR A 59 9.19 -3.16 -12.63
CA TYR A 59 9.25 -2.56 -11.31
C TYR A 59 9.75 -1.12 -11.41
N ILE A 60 9.18 -0.25 -10.59
CA ILE A 60 9.75 1.07 -10.34
C ILE A 60 10.45 1.06 -8.96
N GLN A 61 11.49 1.87 -8.78
CA GLN A 61 12.21 1.93 -7.52
C GLN A 61 11.55 2.91 -6.54
N SER A 62 10.89 3.93 -7.09
CA SER A 62 10.15 4.93 -6.30
C SER A 62 9.00 5.52 -7.12
N CYS A 63 8.06 6.20 -6.46
CA CYS A 63 7.01 6.97 -7.13
C CYS A 63 7.53 8.15 -7.96
N ASP A 64 8.82 8.52 -7.87
CA ASP A 64 9.43 9.52 -8.74
C ASP A 64 9.43 9.09 -10.21
N GLU A 65 9.45 7.79 -10.48
CA GLU A 65 9.38 7.21 -11.82
C GLU A 65 7.94 7.12 -12.37
N ALA A 66 6.92 7.31 -11.52
CA ALA A 66 5.53 7.28 -11.96
C ALA A 66 5.19 8.51 -12.81
N HIS A 67 4.53 8.29 -13.96
CA HIS A 67 4.08 9.34 -14.87
C HIS A 67 2.60 9.67 -14.72
N THR A 68 1.81 8.73 -14.22
CA THR A 68 0.38 8.86 -13.93
C THR A 68 0.10 8.34 -12.53
N SER A 69 -0.94 8.87 -11.88
CA SER A 69 -1.44 8.29 -10.64
C SER A 69 -1.94 6.86 -10.90
N GLY A 70 -1.60 5.93 -10.00
CA GLY A 70 -1.97 4.53 -10.20
C GLY A 70 -1.24 3.56 -9.29
N VAL A 71 -1.58 2.28 -9.45
CA VAL A 71 -0.98 1.17 -8.72
C VAL A 71 0.25 0.66 -9.47
N TYR A 72 1.35 0.52 -8.75
CA TYR A 72 2.66 0.11 -9.26
C TYR A 72 3.25 -1.00 -8.39
N GLU A 73 4.11 -1.83 -8.98
CA GLU A 73 4.98 -2.73 -8.25
C GLU A 73 6.30 -2.02 -7.94
N LEU A 74 6.51 -1.68 -6.67
CA LEU A 74 7.74 -1.05 -6.18
C LEU A 74 8.77 -2.09 -5.79
N ARG A 75 10.03 -1.86 -6.19
CA ARG A 75 11.18 -2.67 -5.80
C ARG A 75 12.34 -1.77 -5.43
N LEU A 76 12.55 -1.52 -4.16
CA LEU A 76 13.52 -0.54 -3.63
C LEU A 76 14.98 -0.85 -4.02
N SER A 77 15.31 -2.13 -4.23
CA SER A 77 16.61 -2.59 -4.71
C SER A 77 16.47 -3.94 -5.41
N THR A 78 17.49 -4.37 -6.14
CA THR A 78 17.51 -5.69 -6.78
C THR A 78 17.38 -6.88 -5.81
N LYS A 79 17.67 -6.65 -4.53
CA LYS A 79 17.60 -7.66 -3.45
C LYS A 79 16.32 -7.59 -2.63
N SER A 80 15.54 -6.50 -2.74
CA SER A 80 14.30 -6.34 -1.98
C SER A 80 13.14 -7.10 -2.62
N VAL A 81 12.21 -7.54 -1.79
CA VAL A 81 10.93 -8.12 -2.24
C VAL A 81 10.07 -6.99 -2.80
N PRO A 82 9.53 -7.12 -4.02
CA PRO A 82 8.61 -6.14 -4.55
C PRO A 82 7.32 -6.08 -3.74
N PHE A 83 6.66 -4.93 -3.74
CA PHE A 83 5.36 -4.75 -3.13
C PHE A 83 4.48 -3.79 -3.94
N THR A 84 3.17 -4.02 -3.88
CA THR A 84 2.18 -3.17 -4.53
C THR A 84 2.04 -1.86 -3.76
N ALA A 85 2.05 -0.73 -4.48
CA ALA A 85 1.95 0.62 -3.92
C ALA A 85 1.09 1.53 -4.81
N TYR A 86 0.42 2.52 -4.23
CA TYR A 86 -0.26 3.58 -4.96
C TYR A 86 0.63 4.82 -5.02
N CYS A 87 0.93 5.27 -6.25
CA CYS A 87 1.65 6.50 -6.51
C CYS A 87 0.68 7.60 -6.95
N ASP A 88 0.63 8.71 -6.21
CA ASP A 88 -0.13 9.91 -6.56
C ASP A 88 0.82 10.94 -7.19
N VAL A 89 0.58 11.30 -8.45
CA VAL A 89 1.40 12.27 -9.18
C VAL A 89 0.74 13.64 -9.29
N GLU A 90 -0.46 13.82 -8.77
CA GLU A 90 -1.30 15.02 -8.91
C GLU A 90 -1.35 15.86 -7.64
N SER A 91 -1.61 15.23 -6.49
CA SER A 91 -1.79 15.92 -5.22
C SER A 91 -0.51 16.63 -4.77
N LEU A 92 -0.64 17.83 -4.21
CA LEU A 92 0.44 18.59 -3.56
C LEU A 92 1.78 18.59 -4.34
N TYR A 93 1.70 18.82 -5.66
CA TYR A 93 2.84 18.78 -6.61
C TYR A 93 3.42 17.38 -6.89
N GLY A 94 2.67 16.33 -6.60
CA GLY A 94 2.83 14.95 -7.06
C GLY A 94 4.05 14.14 -6.59
N LYS A 95 4.14 12.94 -7.14
CA LYS A 95 5.22 11.96 -6.87
C LYS A 95 5.18 11.35 -5.48
N TRP A 96 4.00 11.15 -4.93
CA TRP A 96 3.79 10.63 -3.59
C TRP A 96 3.58 9.14 -3.58
N LEU A 97 4.23 8.44 -2.66
CA LEU A 97 3.88 7.09 -2.23
C LEU A 97 2.84 7.21 -1.12
N VAL A 98 1.63 6.75 -1.38
CA VAL A 98 0.56 6.71 -0.39
C VAL A 98 0.73 5.47 0.49
N PHE A 99 0.76 5.66 1.81
CA PHE A 99 0.89 4.54 2.76
C PHE A 99 -0.30 4.36 3.69
N GLN A 100 -1.21 5.34 3.76
CA GLN A 100 -2.49 5.26 4.47
C GLN A 100 -3.57 5.97 3.67
N GLN A 101 -4.74 5.37 3.56
CA GLN A 101 -5.90 6.03 2.98
C GLN A 101 -7.20 5.56 3.65
N ARG A 102 -8.07 6.54 3.97
CA ARG A 102 -9.42 6.36 4.49
C ARG A 102 -10.39 7.10 3.60
N VAL A 103 -11.48 6.44 3.17
CA VAL A 103 -12.42 6.95 2.17
C VAL A 103 -13.88 6.77 2.58
N ASP A 104 -14.26 5.59 3.08
CA ASP A 104 -15.66 5.20 3.24
C ASP A 104 -15.94 4.25 4.43
N GLY A 105 -14.89 3.87 5.17
CA GLY A 105 -15.01 2.95 6.30
C GLY A 105 -15.17 1.48 5.91
N SER A 106 -14.92 1.12 4.65
CA SER A 106 -15.02 -0.27 4.16
C SER A 106 -13.97 -1.20 4.78
N VAL A 107 -12.86 -0.66 5.29
CA VAL A 107 -11.79 -1.42 5.93
C VAL A 107 -11.75 -1.12 7.43
N ASP A 108 -11.83 -2.17 8.23
CA ASP A 108 -11.61 -2.06 9.67
C ASP A 108 -10.11 -1.81 9.95
N PHE A 109 -9.80 -0.70 10.67
CA PHE A 109 -8.45 -0.34 11.09
C PHE A 109 -8.14 -0.77 12.55
N ASN A 110 -9.06 -1.43 13.22
CA ASN A 110 -8.78 -2.06 14.52
C ASN A 110 -8.04 -3.39 14.32
N ARG A 111 -6.77 -3.30 14.01
CA ARG A 111 -5.93 -4.42 13.58
C ARG A 111 -4.78 -4.69 14.54
N SER A 112 -4.30 -5.94 14.54
CA SER A 112 -3.15 -6.39 15.33
C SER A 112 -1.84 -5.79 14.84
N TRP A 113 -0.80 -5.91 15.67
CA TRP A 113 0.56 -5.53 15.32
C TRP A 113 1.04 -6.15 14.01
N VAL A 114 0.86 -7.45 13.85
CA VAL A 114 1.29 -8.17 12.64
C VAL A 114 0.62 -7.60 11.39
N GLN A 115 -0.67 -7.29 11.48
CA GLN A 115 -1.40 -6.68 10.36
C GLN A 115 -0.90 -5.26 10.06
N TYR A 116 -0.63 -4.44 11.07
CA TYR A 116 -0.03 -3.12 10.87
C TYR A 116 1.41 -3.19 10.35
N ARG A 117 2.19 -4.19 10.78
CA ARG A 117 3.53 -4.42 10.25
C ARG A 117 3.50 -4.77 8.77
N ASP A 118 2.64 -5.70 8.38
CA ASP A 118 2.63 -6.29 7.03
C ASP A 118 1.77 -5.50 6.03
N GLY A 119 0.78 -4.73 6.53
CA GLY A 119 -0.19 -3.99 5.74
C GLY A 119 -1.51 -4.71 5.57
N PHE A 120 -2.58 -3.95 5.28
CA PHE A 120 -3.94 -4.47 5.06
C PHE A 120 -4.75 -3.51 4.18
N GLY A 121 -5.90 -4.00 3.68
CA GLY A 121 -6.72 -3.30 2.71
C GLY A 121 -6.22 -3.49 1.27
N ALA A 122 -6.96 -2.99 0.31
CA ALA A 122 -6.60 -3.04 -1.10
C ALA A 122 -5.91 -1.73 -1.51
N VAL A 123 -4.68 -1.80 -2.01
CA VAL A 123 -3.95 -0.61 -2.47
C VAL A 123 -4.58 -0.07 -3.74
N GLY A 124 -4.98 1.20 -3.75
CA GLY A 124 -5.63 1.82 -4.91
C GLY A 124 -6.07 3.25 -4.67
N GLU A 125 -6.56 3.90 -5.73
CA GLU A 125 -6.95 5.32 -5.72
C GLU A 125 -8.13 5.63 -4.79
N SER A 126 -9.16 4.79 -4.84
CA SER A 126 -10.42 5.01 -4.13
C SER A 126 -10.71 3.92 -3.09
N THR A 127 -9.66 3.31 -2.54
CA THR A 127 -9.76 2.22 -1.59
C THR A 127 -9.12 2.58 -0.26
N GLU A 128 -9.55 1.93 0.81
CA GLU A 128 -8.92 2.08 2.12
C GLU A 128 -7.79 1.07 2.32
N PHE A 129 -6.64 1.53 2.80
CA PHE A 129 -5.52 0.66 3.09
C PHE A 129 -4.50 1.27 4.05
N TRP A 130 -3.72 0.39 4.64
CA TRP A 130 -2.47 0.66 5.33
C TRP A 130 -1.37 -0.15 4.66
N LEU A 131 -0.33 0.51 4.14
CA LEU A 131 0.73 -0.12 3.33
C LEU A 131 1.55 -1.15 4.13
N GLY A 132 1.76 -0.90 5.41
CA GLY A 132 2.58 -1.71 6.30
C GLY A 132 3.79 -0.94 6.84
N LEU A 133 4.00 -1.05 8.15
CA LEU A 133 5.11 -0.37 8.85
C LEU A 133 6.48 -0.84 8.38
N GLU A 134 6.62 -2.13 8.08
CA GLU A 134 7.90 -2.68 7.60
C GLU A 134 8.26 -2.12 6.23
N LYS A 135 7.30 -2.04 5.30
CA LYS A 135 7.53 -1.42 3.99
C LYS A 135 7.85 0.07 4.12
N LEU A 136 7.09 0.79 4.98
CA LEU A 136 7.33 2.20 5.26
C LEU A 136 8.73 2.45 5.84
N TYR A 137 9.17 1.60 6.77
CA TYR A 137 10.52 1.63 7.33
C TYR A 137 11.58 1.44 6.24
N GLN A 138 11.45 0.39 5.42
CA GLN A 138 12.40 0.11 4.33
C GLN A 138 12.46 1.26 3.32
N VAL A 139 11.32 1.86 2.97
CA VAL A 139 11.29 3.05 2.10
C VAL A 139 12.03 4.21 2.76
N THR A 140 11.70 4.57 4.01
CA THR A 140 12.30 5.73 4.68
C THR A 140 13.78 5.51 5.05
N LEU A 141 14.26 4.26 5.09
CA LEU A 141 15.66 3.93 5.23
C LEU A 141 16.47 4.18 3.94
N SER A 142 15.84 4.10 2.77
CA SER A 142 16.50 4.23 1.47
C SER A 142 16.86 5.67 1.09
N GLY A 143 16.38 6.67 1.81
CA GLY A 143 16.65 8.09 1.46
C GLY A 143 16.08 9.10 2.45
N SER A 144 16.00 10.34 2.02
CA SER A 144 15.39 11.44 2.76
C SER A 144 13.99 11.71 2.20
N PHE A 145 12.98 11.66 3.06
CA PHE A 145 11.58 11.81 2.68
C PHE A 145 10.92 12.97 3.40
N GLU A 146 9.94 13.59 2.75
CA GLU A 146 8.96 14.48 3.35
C GLU A 146 7.61 13.77 3.45
N LEU A 147 6.78 14.18 4.41
CA LEU A 147 5.43 13.66 4.65
C LEU A 147 4.41 14.70 4.22
N ALA A 148 3.34 14.27 3.58
CA ALA A 148 2.10 15.03 3.44
C ALA A 148 0.92 14.23 4.00
N ILE A 149 0.00 14.96 4.63
CA ILE A 149 -1.26 14.46 5.15
C ILE A 149 -2.36 15.31 4.53
N GLU A 150 -3.33 14.68 3.91
CA GLU A 150 -4.52 15.31 3.37
C GLU A 150 -5.74 14.86 4.16
N LEU A 151 -6.61 15.79 4.50
CA LEU A 151 -7.86 15.50 5.20
C LEU A 151 -9.04 16.21 4.53
N LYS A 152 -10.22 15.59 4.61
CA LYS A 152 -11.50 16.29 4.48
C LYS A 152 -12.26 16.09 5.78
N ASN A 153 -12.77 17.18 6.35
CA ASN A 153 -13.60 17.08 7.52
C ASN A 153 -15.02 16.55 7.18
N GLU A 154 -15.86 16.46 8.17
CA GLU A 154 -17.25 15.97 8.06
C GLU A 154 -18.13 16.81 7.11
N THR A 155 -17.77 18.05 6.86
CA THR A 155 -18.47 18.95 5.91
C THR A 155 -17.83 18.98 4.52
N GLY A 156 -16.76 18.19 4.30
CA GLY A 156 -16.03 18.09 3.05
C GLY A 156 -14.96 19.16 2.82
N TRP A 157 -14.70 20.05 3.82
CA TRP A 157 -13.61 21.01 3.72
C TRP A 157 -12.26 20.31 3.71
N TYR A 158 -11.46 20.67 2.71
CA TYR A 158 -10.13 20.12 2.52
C TYR A 158 -9.09 20.91 3.31
N GLY A 159 -8.13 20.18 3.88
CA GLY A 159 -6.94 20.76 4.49
C GLY A 159 -5.76 19.79 4.43
N PHE A 160 -4.56 20.30 4.64
CA PHE A 160 -3.34 19.50 4.61
C PHE A 160 -2.33 19.91 5.67
N ALA A 161 -1.50 18.95 6.06
CA ALA A 161 -0.29 19.14 6.84
C ALA A 161 0.90 18.57 6.06
N ARG A 162 2.03 19.25 6.07
CA ARG A 162 3.25 18.82 5.40
C ARG A 162 4.44 19.00 6.34
N TYR A 163 5.31 18.01 6.35
CA TYR A 163 6.52 17.96 7.17
C TYR A 163 7.73 17.73 6.28
N LYS A 164 8.74 18.60 6.41
CA LYS A 164 9.93 18.59 5.53
C LYS A 164 10.82 17.38 5.69
N GLU A 165 10.63 16.60 6.72
CA GLU A 165 11.33 15.33 6.94
C GLU A 165 10.35 14.30 7.48
N PHE A 166 10.56 13.04 7.15
CA PHE A 166 9.82 11.92 7.73
C PHE A 166 10.64 10.64 7.68
N ALA A 167 10.75 9.97 8.80
CA ALA A 167 11.25 8.60 8.88
C ALA A 167 10.74 7.92 10.14
N ILE A 168 10.71 6.59 10.12
CA ILE A 168 10.44 5.75 11.27
C ILE A 168 11.62 4.83 11.56
N PHE A 169 11.78 4.40 12.81
CA PHE A 169 12.70 3.33 13.17
C PHE A 169 12.10 1.96 12.79
N GLY A 170 12.94 0.91 12.79
CA GLY A 170 12.50 -0.46 12.55
C GLY A 170 11.74 -1.09 13.72
N GLU A 171 11.29 -2.34 13.54
CA GLU A 171 10.46 -3.08 14.50
C GLU A 171 11.07 -3.18 15.90
N ALA A 172 12.41 -3.30 16.02
CA ALA A 172 13.11 -3.33 17.31
C ALA A 172 12.85 -2.08 18.17
N TYR A 173 12.53 -0.95 17.56
CA TYR A 173 12.16 0.32 18.19
C TYR A 173 10.66 0.62 18.02
N GLN A 174 9.86 -0.42 17.78
CA GLN A 174 8.39 -0.32 17.65
C GLN A 174 7.96 0.75 16.63
N TYR A 175 8.67 0.83 15.51
CA TYR A 175 8.41 1.77 14.42
C TYR A 175 8.17 3.22 14.87
N LYS A 176 8.84 3.62 15.95
CA LYS A 176 8.79 4.98 16.50
C LYS A 176 9.12 6.01 15.41
N LEU A 177 8.46 7.16 15.42
CA LEU A 177 8.84 8.30 14.60
C LEU A 177 10.28 8.72 14.92
N SER A 178 11.16 8.68 13.93
CA SER A 178 12.59 9.02 14.10
C SER A 178 12.94 10.41 13.60
N ARG A 179 12.20 10.88 12.59
CA ARG A 179 12.35 12.23 12.03
C ARG A 179 10.98 12.80 11.66
N LEU A 180 10.78 14.06 12.00
CA LEU A 180 9.64 14.86 11.56
C LEU A 180 10.14 16.31 11.43
N GLY A 181 10.31 16.78 10.20
CA GLY A 181 10.85 18.10 9.93
C GLY A 181 9.86 19.23 10.19
N SER A 182 10.23 20.46 9.80
CA SER A 182 9.38 21.63 9.99
C SER A 182 8.03 21.48 9.27
N TYR A 183 6.99 21.93 9.97
CA TYR A 183 5.60 21.93 9.52
C TYR A 183 5.28 23.06 8.55
N SER A 184 4.38 22.81 7.61
CA SER A 184 3.58 23.78 6.86
C SER A 184 2.21 23.17 6.51
N GLY A 185 1.18 24.00 6.42
CA GLY A 185 -0.16 23.48 6.08
C GLY A 185 -1.28 24.33 6.66
N SER A 186 -2.52 23.87 6.47
CA SER A 186 -3.76 24.58 6.85
C SER A 186 -4.48 23.99 8.07
N ILE A 187 -4.08 22.79 8.53
CA ILE A 187 -4.81 22.05 9.59
C ILE A 187 -4.11 22.04 10.95
N GLY A 188 -3.01 22.78 11.10
CA GLY A 188 -2.23 22.84 12.34
C GLY A 188 -1.25 21.68 12.50
N ASN A 189 -0.18 21.91 13.29
CA ASN A 189 0.85 20.92 13.59
C ASN A 189 0.41 20.03 14.76
N LYS A 190 -0.08 18.83 14.49
CA LYS A 190 -0.55 17.89 15.52
C LYS A 190 0.26 16.61 15.62
N LEU A 191 1.01 16.26 14.57
CA LEU A 191 1.82 15.04 14.55
C LEU A 191 3.13 15.23 15.36
N ASP A 192 3.65 16.45 15.46
CA ASP A 192 4.89 16.76 16.20
C ASP A 192 4.81 16.37 17.70
N ASN A 193 3.62 16.47 18.26
CA ASN A 193 3.36 16.09 19.65
C ASN A 193 3.24 14.57 19.84
N GLN A 194 3.40 13.77 18.80
CA GLN A 194 3.19 12.32 18.80
C GLN A 194 4.44 11.53 18.37
N MET A 195 5.62 11.98 18.80
CA MET A 195 6.90 11.27 18.54
C MET A 195 7.03 9.99 19.37
N GLY A 196 5.93 9.25 19.54
CA GLY A 196 5.84 8.01 20.28
C GLY A 196 6.19 6.78 19.44
N GLU A 197 6.18 5.64 20.11
CA GLU A 197 6.23 4.32 19.49
C GLU A 197 4.89 3.99 18.86
N PHE A 198 4.91 3.22 17.75
CA PHE A 198 3.66 2.72 17.19
C PHE A 198 3.05 1.68 18.13
N ARG A 199 1.75 1.73 18.35
CA ARG A 199 1.03 0.87 19.28
C ARG A 199 -0.25 0.34 18.63
N THR A 200 -0.60 -0.89 19.00
CA THR A 200 -1.82 -1.59 18.61
C THR A 200 -2.45 -2.20 19.85
N TYR A 201 -3.70 -2.66 19.76
CA TYR A 201 -4.40 -3.24 20.90
C TYR A 201 -3.70 -4.46 21.53
N ASP A 202 -2.90 -5.20 20.76
CA ASP A 202 -2.14 -6.37 21.19
C ASP A 202 -0.67 -6.05 21.54
N ARG A 203 -0.22 -4.81 21.36
CA ARG A 203 1.09 -4.27 21.80
C ARG A 203 0.94 -2.87 22.36
N TYR A 204 0.62 -2.77 23.62
CA TYR A 204 0.22 -1.54 24.29
C TYR A 204 1.11 -1.13 25.46
N ILE A 205 0.90 0.09 25.96
CA ILE A 205 1.41 0.55 27.26
C ILE A 205 0.31 0.30 28.29
N ASN A 206 0.66 -0.26 29.44
CA ASN A 206 -0.29 -0.52 30.52
C ASN A 206 -1.20 0.70 30.78
N GLY A 207 -2.52 0.50 30.66
CA GLY A 207 -3.55 1.46 31.01
C GLY A 207 -4.12 2.34 29.89
N CYS A 208 -3.60 2.26 28.64
CA CYS A 208 -4.10 3.08 27.52
C CYS A 208 -4.89 2.32 26.46
N ASP A 209 -4.74 1.05 26.41
CA ASP A 209 -5.06 0.11 25.33
C ASP A 209 -6.54 -0.10 25.07
N THR A 210 -7.36 0.10 26.07
CA THR A 210 -8.81 -0.13 25.97
C THR A 210 -9.60 1.02 25.32
N GLN A 211 -8.93 2.14 25.01
CA GLN A 211 -9.60 3.35 24.53
C GLN A 211 -9.48 3.60 23.03
N PHE A 212 -8.57 2.89 22.33
CA PHE A 212 -8.25 3.19 20.94
C PHE A 212 -8.53 2.00 20.02
N SER A 213 -9.42 2.20 19.06
CA SER A 213 -9.77 1.22 18.04
C SER A 213 -8.94 1.45 16.77
N GLY A 214 -7.63 1.17 16.87
CA GLY A 214 -6.69 1.32 15.75
C GLY A 214 -5.25 1.49 16.22
N GLY A 215 -4.28 1.21 15.33
CA GLY A 215 -2.87 1.39 15.60
C GLY A 215 -2.41 2.82 15.28
N TRP A 216 -1.57 3.41 16.14
CA TRP A 216 -1.04 4.76 15.93
C TRP A 216 0.26 5.00 16.71
N TRP A 217 0.93 6.12 16.45
CA TRP A 217 2.05 6.65 17.22
C TRP A 217 1.55 7.38 18.47
N PHE A 218 1.14 6.65 19.51
CA PHE A 218 0.64 7.26 20.73
C PHE A 218 1.77 7.73 21.63
N TYR A 219 1.64 8.95 22.16
CA TYR A 219 2.52 9.45 23.21
C TYR A 219 1.82 9.30 24.56
N TYR A 220 2.21 8.30 25.33
CA TYR A 220 1.44 7.83 26.50
C TYR A 220 -0.02 7.49 26.09
N CYS A 221 -1.01 7.96 26.86
CA CYS A 221 -2.43 7.79 26.56
C CYS A 221 -3.05 9.01 25.85
N GLN A 222 -2.24 9.94 25.35
CA GLN A 222 -2.72 11.15 24.70
C GLN A 222 -2.48 11.09 23.18
N TYR A 223 -3.35 11.68 22.43
CA TYR A 223 -3.20 11.91 21.00
C TYR A 223 -3.78 13.28 20.61
N TRP A 224 -3.06 13.94 19.72
CA TRP A 224 -3.46 15.19 19.10
C TRP A 224 -3.99 14.96 17.68
N CYS A 225 -3.68 13.81 17.10
CA CYS A 225 -4.25 13.30 15.87
C CYS A 225 -4.30 11.77 15.92
N PHE A 226 -5.31 11.19 15.25
CA PHE A 226 -5.51 9.74 15.18
C PHE A 226 -6.22 9.40 13.87
N LEU A 227 -5.46 9.18 12.79
CA LEU A 227 -6.03 8.98 11.45
C LEU A 227 -6.42 7.51 11.17
N ASN A 228 -6.01 6.59 12.03
CA ASN A 228 -6.39 5.18 11.98
C ASN A 228 -7.57 4.84 12.93
N GLY A 229 -8.23 5.84 13.47
CA GLY A 229 -9.43 5.67 14.29
C GLY A 229 -10.61 5.09 13.49
N PRO A 230 -11.72 4.75 14.18
CA PRO A 230 -12.95 4.30 13.53
C PRO A 230 -13.40 5.30 12.47
N TYR A 231 -13.86 4.78 11.33
CA TYR A 231 -14.51 5.62 10.33
C TYR A 231 -15.95 5.88 10.78
N SER A 232 -16.20 7.02 11.37
CA SER A 232 -17.51 7.40 11.83
C SER A 232 -17.73 8.89 11.59
N ALA A 233 -18.62 9.21 10.69
CA ALA A 233 -19.05 10.59 10.46
C ALA A 233 -19.88 11.15 11.64
N ASN A 234 -20.35 10.27 12.54
CA ASN A 234 -21.27 10.60 13.66
C ASN A 234 -20.83 9.97 14.97
N ASP A 235 -19.54 9.77 15.20
CA ASP A 235 -19.07 9.22 16.48
C ASP A 235 -19.25 10.27 17.59
N GLU A 236 -20.29 10.07 18.41
CA GLU A 236 -20.59 10.90 19.60
C GLU A 236 -19.45 10.86 20.64
N THR A 237 -18.53 9.90 20.54
CA THR A 237 -17.39 9.77 21.46
C THR A 237 -16.21 10.66 21.09
N GLY A 238 -16.22 11.31 19.92
CA GLY A 238 -15.10 12.09 19.38
C GLY A 238 -13.84 11.26 19.08
N LYS A 239 -13.99 9.94 18.90
CA LYS A 239 -12.88 8.99 18.71
C LYS A 239 -12.73 8.49 17.29
N GLY A 240 -13.28 9.19 16.30
CA GLY A 240 -13.19 8.87 14.89
C GLY A 240 -11.81 9.15 14.29
N ILE A 241 -11.74 9.39 12.97
CA ILE A 241 -10.55 9.89 12.30
C ILE A 241 -10.34 11.35 12.74
N TYR A 242 -9.39 11.56 13.63
CA TYR A 242 -9.28 12.76 14.44
C TYR A 242 -8.03 13.59 14.12
N TRP A 243 -8.22 14.92 14.05
CA TRP A 243 -7.14 15.90 13.99
C TRP A 243 -7.54 17.10 14.85
N SER A 244 -6.85 17.28 16.00
CA SER A 244 -7.19 18.28 17.03
C SER A 244 -7.37 19.67 16.46
N GLU A 245 -8.41 20.38 16.93
CA GLU A 245 -8.76 21.74 16.53
C GLU A 245 -9.17 21.89 15.05
N TRP A 246 -9.27 20.79 14.29
CA TRP A 246 -9.69 20.83 12.90
C TRP A 246 -10.86 19.92 12.57
N THR A 247 -10.84 18.66 13.03
CA THR A 247 -11.95 17.71 12.86
C THR A 247 -11.93 16.62 13.93
N ASN A 248 -13.11 16.18 14.36
CA ASN A 248 -13.29 15.01 15.22
C ASN A 248 -13.61 13.73 14.42
N ALA A 249 -14.07 13.87 13.17
CA ALA A 249 -14.49 12.76 12.33
C ALA A 249 -14.25 13.11 10.86
N ALA A 250 -12.98 13.01 10.42
CA ALA A 250 -12.67 13.25 9.02
C ALA A 250 -13.38 12.24 8.11
N SER A 251 -13.96 12.72 7.01
CA SER A 251 -14.58 11.91 5.97
C SER A 251 -13.56 11.35 4.96
N PHE A 252 -12.33 11.87 4.99
CA PHE A 252 -11.21 11.40 4.18
C PHE A 252 -9.92 11.66 4.91
N SER A 253 -8.99 10.71 4.86
CA SER A 253 -7.60 10.94 5.22
C SER A 253 -6.66 10.21 4.26
N ARG A 254 -5.52 10.82 3.99
CA ARG A 254 -4.44 10.22 3.22
C ARG A 254 -3.10 10.65 3.82
N MET A 255 -2.21 9.67 4.05
CA MET A 255 -0.83 9.93 4.44
C MET A 255 0.10 9.43 3.33
N MET A 256 1.02 10.27 2.93
CA MET A 256 1.89 9.99 1.79
C MET A 256 3.29 10.58 1.97
N ILE A 257 4.28 9.91 1.42
CA ILE A 257 5.68 10.34 1.47
C ILE A 257 6.26 10.44 0.07
N ARG A 258 7.26 11.29 -0.10
CA ARG A 258 8.08 11.34 -1.31
C ARG A 258 9.52 11.72 -0.99
N HIS A 259 10.44 11.48 -1.92
CA HIS A 259 11.79 11.97 -1.77
C HIS A 259 11.81 13.50 -1.59
N LYS A 260 12.60 13.94 -0.64
CA LYS A 260 12.81 15.37 -0.39
C LYS A 260 13.42 15.99 -1.64
N ARG A 261 12.79 17.02 -2.15
CA ARG A 261 13.35 17.80 -3.26
C ARG A 261 14.41 18.75 -2.69
N GLU A 262 15.60 18.69 -3.27
CA GLU A 262 16.60 19.70 -2.99
C GLU A 262 16.05 21.05 -3.50
N GLY A 263 16.00 22.03 -2.60
CA GLY A 263 15.50 23.38 -2.87
C GLY A 263 16.58 24.26 -3.45
#